data_7ad3587e2dfd3ffb2efbce5e81c2312f
#
_entry.id   7ad3587e2dfd3ffb2efbce5e81c2312f
#
_cell.length_a   1.000
_cell.length_b   1.000
_cell.length_c   1.000
_cell.angle_alpha   90.00
_cell.angle_beta   90.00
_cell.angle_gamma   90.00
#
_symmetry.space_group_name_H-M   'P 1'
#
loop_
_entity.id
_entity.type
_entity.pdbx_description
1 polymer ?
#
loop_
_entity_poly.entity_id
_entity_poly.type
_entity_poly.pdbx_seq_one_letter_code
_entity_poly.pdbx_strand_id
1 'polypeptide(L)'
;MAKIITPFVVCIVGCIALSAFSVAEPFHYRLASDPSLRGKAKDGECMDYAIALSSRLAARGIHGQLIFYRWHIANTDIRGSHVFVMYQLPDKTKWIVDNELPHPRPVPIDSSPMQMVFLLGDTRSAPVEVELQDKLNRLSYF
;
A
#
# COMPACT_ATOMS: atom_id res chain seq x y z
N MET A 1 64.99 -28.17 38.16
CA MET A 1 63.60 -27.81 38.50
C MET A 1 63.11 -26.75 37.51
N ALA A 2 62.35 -27.14 36.49
CA ALA A 2 61.83 -26.23 35.47
C ALA A 2 60.41 -25.90 35.82
N LYS A 3 60.11 -24.59 35.98
CA LYS A 3 58.74 -24.06 36.19
C LYS A 3 58.05 -23.87 34.82
N ILE A 4 57.00 -24.63 34.58
CA ILE A 4 56.13 -24.51 33.41
C ILE A 4 55.13 -23.38 33.73
N ILE A 5 55.19 -22.28 32.96
CA ILE A 5 54.23 -21.20 33.03
C ILE A 5 53.20 -21.48 31.94
N THR A 6 51.98 -21.81 32.35
CA THR A 6 50.85 -22.00 31.44
C THR A 6 50.23 -20.64 31.10
N PRO A 7 50.10 -20.26 29.84
CA PRO A 7 49.39 -19.02 29.50
C PRO A 7 47.87 -19.23 29.57
N PHE A 8 47.22 -18.41 30.38
CA PHE A 8 45.78 -18.28 30.42
C PHE A 8 45.31 -17.54 29.14
N VAL A 9 44.63 -18.24 28.25
CA VAL A 9 43.93 -17.63 27.12
C VAL A 9 42.60 -17.16 27.63
N VAL A 10 42.46 -15.85 27.79
CA VAL A 10 41.17 -15.20 28.08
C VAL A 10 40.40 -15.04 26.75
N CYS A 11 39.42 -15.90 26.54
CA CYS A 11 38.50 -15.81 25.44
C CYS A 11 37.46 -14.73 25.77
N ILE A 12 37.64 -13.49 25.24
CA ILE A 12 36.64 -12.46 25.32
C ILE A 12 35.59 -12.77 24.24
N VAL A 13 34.51 -13.41 24.65
CA VAL A 13 33.31 -13.56 23.80
C VAL A 13 32.60 -12.21 23.78
N GLY A 14 32.90 -11.42 22.76
CA GLY A 14 32.17 -10.19 22.47
C GLY A 14 30.76 -10.54 22.06
N CYS A 15 29.79 -10.38 22.95
CA CYS A 15 28.37 -10.35 22.60
C CYS A 15 28.12 -9.11 21.77
N ILE A 16 28.14 -9.26 20.46
CA ILE A 16 27.59 -8.24 19.55
C ILE A 16 26.07 -8.31 19.73
N ALA A 17 25.53 -7.41 20.56
CA ALA A 17 24.11 -7.18 20.61
C ALA A 17 23.70 -6.59 19.24
N LEU A 18 23.17 -7.44 18.38
CA LEU A 18 22.45 -7.03 17.18
C LEU A 18 21.19 -6.29 17.66
N SER A 19 21.32 -4.98 17.87
CA SER A 19 20.17 -4.10 18.04
C SER A 19 19.38 -4.20 16.74
N ALA A 20 18.31 -4.99 16.75
CA ALA A 20 17.33 -4.99 15.69
C ALA A 20 16.74 -3.58 15.64
N PHE A 21 17.26 -2.74 14.75
CA PHE A 21 16.60 -1.48 14.40
C PHE A 21 15.26 -1.84 13.79
N SER A 22 14.23 -1.81 14.63
CA SER A 22 12.84 -1.85 14.16
C SER A 22 12.63 -0.55 13.37
N VAL A 23 12.74 -0.65 12.04
CA VAL A 23 12.37 0.47 11.18
C VAL A 23 10.87 0.69 11.39
N ALA A 24 10.53 1.81 12.00
CA ALA A 24 9.14 2.16 12.24
C ALA A 24 8.37 2.14 10.90
N GLU A 25 7.26 1.41 10.87
CA GLU A 25 6.43 1.33 9.68
C GLU A 25 6.01 2.73 9.22
N PRO A 26 6.13 3.06 7.92
CA PRO A 26 5.76 4.37 7.40
C PRO A 26 4.34 4.76 7.81
N PHE A 27 4.11 6.02 8.16
CA PHE A 27 2.83 6.47 8.69
C PHE A 27 1.65 6.18 7.73
N HIS A 28 1.86 6.28 6.41
CA HIS A 28 0.83 6.02 5.42
C HIS A 28 0.45 4.53 5.33
N TYR A 29 1.35 3.62 5.67
CA TYR A 29 1.03 2.19 5.83
C TYR A 29 0.09 1.99 7.01
N ARG A 30 0.41 2.59 8.16
CA ARG A 30 -0.45 2.51 9.36
C ARG A 30 -1.83 3.10 9.11
N LEU A 31 -1.92 4.20 8.33
CA LEU A 31 -3.21 4.75 7.95
C LEU A 31 -4.03 3.80 7.10
N ALA A 32 -3.43 3.23 6.06
CA ALA A 32 -4.12 2.33 5.15
C ALA A 32 -4.52 1.00 5.82
N SER A 33 -3.73 0.54 6.80
CA SER A 33 -3.95 -0.71 7.53
C SER A 33 -4.78 -0.54 8.80
N ASP A 34 -5.24 0.67 9.12
CA ASP A 34 -6.02 0.94 10.34
C ASP A 34 -7.26 0.06 10.40
N PRO A 35 -7.44 -0.74 11.47
CA PRO A 35 -8.58 -1.64 11.60
C PRO A 35 -9.94 -0.94 11.50
N SER A 36 -10.04 0.34 11.90
CA SER A 36 -11.28 1.11 11.80
C SER A 36 -11.65 1.48 10.36
N LEU A 37 -10.68 1.50 9.44
CA LEU A 37 -10.92 1.61 7.99
C LEU A 37 -11.22 0.25 7.39
N ARG A 38 -10.40 -0.75 7.74
CA ARG A 38 -10.52 -2.10 7.19
C ARG A 38 -11.75 -2.85 7.66
N GLY A 39 -12.23 -2.59 8.87
CA GLY A 39 -13.48 -3.16 9.38
C GLY A 39 -14.71 -2.73 8.58
N LYS A 40 -14.61 -1.65 7.80
CA LYS A 40 -15.63 -1.19 6.84
C LYS A 40 -15.43 -1.74 5.43
N ALA A 41 -14.28 -2.33 5.16
CA ALA A 41 -13.90 -2.82 3.84
C ALA A 41 -14.34 -4.27 3.63
N LYS A 42 -15.64 -4.54 3.84
CA LYS A 42 -16.27 -5.78 3.36
C LYS A 42 -16.52 -5.67 1.85
N ASP A 43 -16.81 -6.80 1.22
CA ASP A 43 -17.14 -6.83 -0.20
C ASP A 43 -18.20 -5.75 -0.55
N GLY A 44 -17.86 -4.87 -1.48
CA GLY A 44 -18.70 -3.76 -1.92
C GLY A 44 -18.46 -2.40 -1.21
N GLU A 45 -17.63 -2.32 -0.17
CA GLU A 45 -17.36 -1.08 0.56
C GLU A 45 -16.04 -0.38 0.15
N CYS A 46 -15.52 -0.66 -1.04
CA CYS A 46 -14.30 -0.03 -1.57
C CYS A 46 -14.40 1.51 -1.59
N MET A 47 -15.60 2.05 -1.82
CA MET A 47 -15.86 3.49 -1.80
C MET A 47 -15.69 4.09 -0.40
N ASP A 48 -16.29 3.47 0.61
CA ASP A 48 -16.25 3.98 1.99
C ASP A 48 -14.82 3.97 2.53
N TYR A 49 -14.07 2.90 2.22
CA TYR A 49 -12.63 2.83 2.52
C TYR A 49 -11.86 3.97 1.84
N ALA A 50 -12.05 4.15 0.54
CA ALA A 50 -11.32 5.13 -0.25
C ALA A 50 -11.59 6.57 0.22
N ILE A 51 -12.85 6.92 0.50
CA ILE A 51 -13.24 8.24 1.03
C ILE A 51 -12.62 8.46 2.41
N ALA A 52 -12.75 7.49 3.31
CA ALA A 52 -12.24 7.61 4.68
C ALA A 52 -10.71 7.73 4.70
N LEU A 53 -10.00 6.95 3.87
CA LEU A 53 -8.54 7.05 3.75
C LEU A 53 -8.12 8.40 3.15
N SER A 54 -8.78 8.86 2.08
CA SER A 54 -8.48 10.17 1.48
C SER A 54 -8.66 11.32 2.48
N SER A 55 -9.71 11.27 3.30
CA SER A 55 -9.95 12.26 4.35
C SER A 55 -8.82 12.26 5.40
N ARG A 56 -8.33 11.08 5.79
CA ARG A 56 -7.21 10.96 6.75
C ARG A 56 -5.87 11.41 6.18
N LEU A 57 -5.62 11.17 4.89
CA LEU A 57 -4.46 11.69 4.18
C LEU A 57 -4.52 13.21 4.09
N ALA A 58 -5.69 13.77 3.72
CA ALA A 58 -5.92 15.21 3.63
C ALA A 58 -5.68 15.93 4.97
N ALA A 59 -6.07 15.33 6.09
CA ALA A 59 -5.79 15.85 7.43
C ALA A 59 -4.29 15.94 7.74
N ARG A 60 -3.43 15.34 6.92
CA ARG A 60 -1.95 15.41 6.99
C ARG A 60 -1.32 16.19 5.83
N GLY A 61 -2.15 16.93 5.07
CA GLY A 61 -1.70 17.70 3.92
C GLY A 61 -1.34 16.86 2.69
N ILE A 62 -1.81 15.60 2.62
CA ILE A 62 -1.59 14.72 1.49
C ILE A 62 -2.90 14.57 0.73
N HIS A 63 -2.93 15.03 -0.52
CA HIS A 63 -4.11 14.93 -1.35
C HIS A 63 -4.17 13.56 -2.03
N GLY A 64 -5.24 12.82 -1.71
CA GLY A 64 -5.58 11.56 -2.38
C GLY A 64 -6.52 11.82 -3.56
N GLN A 65 -6.27 11.18 -4.68
CA GLN A 65 -7.16 11.13 -5.83
C GLN A 65 -7.86 9.78 -5.86
N LEU A 66 -9.19 9.79 -5.97
CA LEU A 66 -9.99 8.57 -6.15
C LEU A 66 -9.99 8.20 -7.62
N ILE A 67 -9.57 6.99 -7.93
CA ILE A 67 -9.57 6.44 -9.29
C ILE A 67 -10.63 5.35 -9.37
N PHE A 68 -11.64 5.59 -10.21
CA PHE A 68 -12.75 4.67 -10.44
C PHE A 68 -12.57 3.93 -11.74
N TYR A 69 -12.83 2.64 -11.73
CA TYR A 69 -12.84 1.85 -12.94
C TYR A 69 -13.92 0.77 -12.92
N ARG A 70 -14.38 0.39 -14.11
CA ARG A 70 -15.20 -0.79 -14.35
C ARG A 70 -14.34 -1.86 -14.98
N TRP A 71 -14.69 -3.08 -14.70
CA TRP A 71 -14.03 -4.20 -15.31
C TRP A 71 -15.07 -5.26 -15.73
N HIS A 72 -14.76 -6.02 -16.75
CA HIS A 72 -15.51 -7.21 -17.10
C HIS A 72 -14.56 -8.29 -17.60
N ILE A 73 -14.94 -9.55 -17.39
CA ILE A 73 -14.21 -10.69 -17.92
C ILE A 73 -14.67 -10.91 -19.34
N ALA A 74 -13.73 -10.86 -20.30
CA ALA A 74 -14.02 -11.02 -21.72
C ALA A 74 -14.82 -12.30 -21.99
N ASN A 75 -15.84 -12.19 -22.85
CA ASN A 75 -16.75 -13.27 -23.23
C ASN A 75 -17.59 -13.86 -22.07
N THR A 76 -17.82 -13.10 -21.01
CA THR A 76 -18.71 -13.49 -19.90
C THR A 76 -19.61 -12.31 -19.50
N ASP A 77 -20.65 -12.59 -18.69
CA ASP A 77 -21.48 -11.54 -18.06
C ASP A 77 -20.88 -11.06 -16.72
N ILE A 78 -19.71 -11.55 -16.34
CA ILE A 78 -19.07 -11.20 -15.07
C ILE A 78 -18.42 -9.83 -15.22
N ARG A 79 -18.93 -8.87 -14.43
CA ARG A 79 -18.49 -7.47 -14.42
C ARG A 79 -18.57 -6.90 -13.02
N GLY A 80 -17.82 -5.83 -12.80
CA GLY A 80 -17.83 -5.09 -11.54
C GLY A 80 -17.28 -3.69 -11.71
N SER A 81 -17.26 -2.97 -10.61
CA SER A 81 -16.59 -1.67 -10.48
C SER A 81 -15.75 -1.66 -9.24
N HIS A 82 -14.70 -0.87 -9.26
CA HIS A 82 -13.82 -0.72 -8.11
C HIS A 82 -13.29 0.71 -8.02
N VAL A 83 -12.81 1.09 -6.83
CA VAL A 83 -12.16 2.36 -6.58
C VAL A 83 -10.90 2.15 -5.76
N PHE A 84 -9.86 2.88 -6.09
CA PHE A 84 -8.64 2.93 -5.28
C PHE A 84 -8.21 4.39 -5.05
N VAL A 85 -7.34 4.59 -4.06
CA VAL A 85 -6.74 5.89 -3.76
C VAL A 85 -5.33 5.95 -4.33
N MET A 86 -5.06 6.98 -5.14
CA MET A 86 -3.72 7.37 -5.55
C MET A 86 -3.34 8.63 -4.79
N TYR A 87 -2.11 8.69 -4.26
CA TYR A 87 -1.59 9.86 -3.56
C TYR A 87 -0.09 10.00 -3.76
N GLN A 88 0.42 11.20 -3.55
CA GLN A 88 1.84 11.51 -3.64
C GLN A 88 2.33 12.04 -2.30
N LEU A 89 3.44 11.49 -1.83
CA LEU A 89 4.10 11.96 -0.61
C LEU A 89 4.96 13.21 -0.89
N PRO A 90 5.38 13.96 0.15
CA PRO A 90 6.24 15.15 0.00
C PRO A 90 7.57 14.87 -0.72
N ASP A 91 8.10 13.67 -0.62
CA ASP A 91 9.31 13.21 -1.31
C ASP A 91 9.09 12.91 -2.81
N LYS A 92 7.89 13.18 -3.32
CA LYS A 92 7.44 12.93 -4.69
C LYS A 92 7.18 11.46 -5.03
N THR A 93 7.33 10.54 -4.11
CA THR A 93 6.92 9.15 -4.35
C THR A 93 5.40 9.05 -4.50
N LYS A 94 4.96 8.27 -5.49
CA LYS A 94 3.54 8.05 -5.78
C LYS A 94 3.11 6.66 -5.33
N TRP A 95 1.93 6.57 -4.74
CA TRP A 95 1.42 5.37 -4.09
C TRP A 95 -0.03 5.11 -4.48
N ILE A 96 -0.39 3.84 -4.51
CA ILE A 96 -1.77 3.38 -4.69
C ILE A 96 -2.15 2.42 -3.57
N VAL A 97 -3.42 2.43 -3.22
CA VAL A 97 -3.99 1.51 -2.23
C VAL A 97 -5.50 1.40 -2.40
N ASP A 98 -6.02 0.22 -2.13
CA ASP A 98 -7.45 -0.07 -2.02
C ASP A 98 -7.75 -0.87 -0.76
N ASN A 99 -9.00 -1.27 -0.59
CA ASN A 99 -9.44 -2.07 0.55
C ASN A 99 -8.92 -3.52 0.53
N GLU A 100 -8.45 -4.02 -0.60
CA GLU A 100 -7.97 -5.40 -0.77
C GLU A 100 -6.46 -5.52 -0.53
N LEU A 101 -5.68 -4.47 -0.86
CA LEU A 101 -4.24 -4.47 -0.63
C LEU A 101 -3.91 -4.42 0.87
N PRO A 102 -3.03 -5.29 1.38
CA PRO A 102 -2.61 -5.25 2.79
C PRO A 102 -1.86 -3.96 3.13
N HIS A 103 -1.12 -3.41 2.17
CA HIS A 103 -0.31 -2.19 2.31
C HIS A 103 -0.33 -1.37 1.02
N PRO A 104 -0.10 -0.03 1.11
CA PRO A 104 0.12 0.80 -0.06
C PRO A 104 1.24 0.27 -0.94
N ARG A 105 1.07 0.39 -2.24
CA ARG A 105 2.05 -0.04 -3.25
C ARG A 105 2.64 1.18 -3.95
N PRO A 106 3.99 1.29 -4.06
CA PRO A 106 4.61 2.35 -4.83
C PRO A 106 4.37 2.13 -6.33
N VAL A 107 4.22 3.23 -7.05
CA VAL A 107 4.09 3.21 -8.51
C VAL A 107 5.03 4.23 -9.15
N PRO A 108 5.50 4.01 -10.40
CA PRO A 108 6.27 5.00 -11.14
C PRO A 108 5.54 6.35 -11.20
N ILE A 109 6.31 7.45 -11.12
CA ILE A 109 5.75 8.80 -11.03
C ILE A 109 4.88 9.18 -12.25
N ASP A 110 5.22 8.65 -13.40
CA ASP A 110 4.57 8.86 -14.70
C ASP A 110 3.48 7.84 -15.02
N SER A 111 3.17 6.92 -14.09
CA SER A 111 2.12 5.94 -14.31
C SER A 111 0.78 6.60 -14.59
N SER A 112 0.14 6.19 -15.69
CA SER A 112 -1.25 6.56 -16.00
C SER A 112 -2.23 5.83 -15.06
N PRO A 113 -3.46 6.33 -14.87
CA PRO A 113 -4.49 5.64 -14.09
C PRO A 113 -4.73 4.19 -14.55
N MET A 114 -4.71 3.95 -15.87
CA MET A 114 -4.87 2.59 -16.42
C MET A 114 -3.73 1.66 -16.02
N GLN A 115 -2.48 2.13 -16.08
CA GLN A 115 -1.33 1.36 -15.60
C GLN A 115 -1.42 1.05 -14.11
N MET A 116 -1.94 1.99 -13.30
CA MET A 116 -2.15 1.77 -11.87
C MET A 116 -3.18 0.68 -11.59
N VAL A 117 -4.27 0.59 -12.37
CA VAL A 117 -5.24 -0.51 -12.26
C VAL A 117 -4.56 -1.87 -12.46
N PHE A 118 -3.69 -2.00 -13.47
CA PHE A 118 -2.92 -3.24 -13.67
C PHE A 118 -1.92 -3.51 -12.55
N LEU A 119 -1.35 -2.47 -11.95
CA LEU A 119 -0.42 -2.59 -10.83
C LEU A 119 -1.10 -2.96 -9.51
N LEU A 120 -2.41 -2.72 -9.34
CA LEU A 120 -3.15 -3.21 -8.18
C LEU A 120 -3.13 -4.74 -8.09
N GLY A 121 -2.88 -5.40 -9.21
CA GLY A 121 -2.56 -6.82 -9.22
C GLY A 121 -3.78 -7.68 -8.96
N ASP A 122 -4.88 -7.37 -9.61
CA ASP A 122 -5.96 -8.34 -9.73
C ASP A 122 -5.44 -9.50 -10.57
N THR A 123 -4.93 -10.52 -9.89
CA THR A 123 -4.34 -11.74 -10.46
C THR A 123 -5.39 -12.68 -11.03
N ARG A 124 -6.52 -12.15 -11.46
CA ARG A 124 -7.52 -12.94 -12.19
C ARG A 124 -6.89 -13.41 -13.48
N SER A 125 -6.75 -14.70 -13.58
CA SER A 125 -6.15 -15.40 -14.73
C SER A 125 -6.96 -15.29 -16.03
N ALA A 126 -8.04 -14.51 -16.03
CA ALA A 126 -8.88 -14.25 -17.20
C ALA A 126 -8.56 -12.88 -17.82
N PRO A 127 -8.67 -12.70 -19.14
CA PRO A 127 -8.54 -11.43 -19.78
C PRO A 127 -9.63 -10.48 -19.28
N VAL A 128 -9.23 -9.42 -18.58
CA VAL A 128 -10.11 -8.41 -18.01
C VAL A 128 -10.03 -7.17 -18.88
N GLU A 129 -11.17 -6.71 -19.35
CA GLU A 129 -11.30 -5.40 -19.98
C GLU A 129 -11.61 -4.35 -18.92
N VAL A 130 -10.92 -3.22 -18.96
CA VAL A 130 -11.00 -2.15 -17.97
C VAL A 130 -11.38 -0.84 -18.62
N GLU A 131 -12.37 -0.15 -18.04
CA GLU A 131 -12.79 1.19 -18.43
C GLU A 131 -12.65 2.16 -17.25
N LEU A 132 -11.92 3.26 -17.44
CA LEU A 132 -11.82 4.33 -16.45
C LEU A 132 -13.09 5.20 -16.47
N GLN A 133 -13.57 5.55 -15.27
CA GLN A 133 -14.78 6.38 -15.14
C GLN A 133 -14.43 7.84 -14.86
N ASP A 134 -14.36 8.67 -15.88
CA ASP A 134 -14.04 10.10 -15.75
C ASP A 134 -15.06 10.91 -14.95
N LYS A 135 -16.33 10.52 -14.94
CA LYS A 135 -17.41 11.32 -14.33
C LYS A 135 -17.37 11.36 -12.80
N LEU A 136 -16.79 10.36 -12.14
CA LEU A 136 -16.63 10.30 -10.69
C LEU A 136 -15.35 10.99 -10.21
N ASN A 137 -14.39 11.20 -11.10
CA ASN A 137 -13.18 11.99 -10.80
C ASN A 137 -13.49 13.46 -10.44
N ARG A 138 -14.69 13.94 -10.70
CA ARG A 138 -15.14 15.31 -10.32
C ARG A 138 -15.64 15.41 -8.88
N LEU A 139 -15.82 14.30 -8.16
CA LEU A 139 -16.22 14.29 -6.74
C LEU A 139 -15.03 14.31 -5.77
N SER A 140 -13.80 14.33 -6.28
CA SER A 140 -12.58 14.31 -5.48
C SER A 140 -12.13 15.68 -4.93
N TYR A 141 -13.06 16.61 -4.75
CA TYR A 141 -12.80 17.91 -4.12
C TYR A 141 -13.66 18.08 -2.87
N PHE A 142 -13.21 17.46 -1.80
CA PHE A 142 -13.61 17.83 -0.44
C PHE A 142 -12.38 17.95 0.44
#